data_87ffa3701d6a8818bf58fb2fcaa26164
#
_entry.id   87ffa3701d6a8818bf58fb2fcaa26164
#
_cell.length_a   1.000
_cell.length_b   1.000
_cell.length_c   1.000
_cell.angle_alpha   90.00
_cell.angle_beta   90.00
_cell.angle_gamma   90.00
#
_symmetry.space_group_name_H-M   'P 1'
#
loop_
_entity.id
_entity.type
_entity.pdbx_description
1 polymer ?
#
loop_
_entity_poly.entity_id
_entity_poly.type
_entity_poly.pdbx_seq_one_letter_code
_entity_poly.pdbx_strand_id
1 'polypeptide(L)'
;YYAGVVHKLGEVHEGTATMDWMIQERERGITITSAATTCEWQGRQVNLIDTPGHVDFTVEVERSLRVLDGAVGVFCAVGGVQPQSETVWRQANRYHVPRIAFVNKMDRMGADFGRVVGEIRERLRSNAVPLQLPMGASETFEGAIDLIAMKAVTYKADDLGEHPVASEIPAGLLDAALAAREAMIEAVAEADEAAGDAYLSGEPLDEALLHAAIRRAVVSNKLVPVLCGTALRNKGVQPLLDAVVRYLPSPLDVPPVSGLEVRTGATVERKASDDEPLSGLIFKVAADAYLGRLLYVRVYSGKLRKGMNIYNPRTKTRERVGRLIRMHANSQTDAEAIFSGEIGALAGVGKLTTGDTICAEQAQIALDRIEFPEPVM
;
A
#
# COMPACT_ATOMS: atom_id res chain seq x y z
N TYR A 1 5.37 10.98 10.28
CA TYR A 1 6.23 11.30 11.43
C TYR A 1 7.48 10.41 11.39
N TYR A 2 7.38 9.10 11.61
CA TYR A 2 8.55 8.20 11.66
C TYR A 2 9.42 8.21 10.39
N ALA A 3 8.83 8.48 9.24
CA ALA A 3 9.54 8.66 7.97
C ALA A 3 10.08 10.09 7.75
N GLY A 4 10.01 10.97 8.76
CA GLY A 4 10.54 12.33 8.70
C GLY A 4 9.79 13.31 7.79
N VAL A 5 8.64 12.94 7.24
CA VAL A 5 7.86 13.78 6.31
C VAL A 5 7.10 14.89 7.03
N VAL A 6 6.67 14.63 8.26
CA VAL A 6 5.97 15.60 9.10
C VAL A 6 6.61 15.67 10.48
N HIS A 7 6.60 16.87 11.10
CA HIS A 7 7.25 17.11 12.40
C HIS A 7 6.36 16.79 13.61
N LYS A 8 5.05 16.59 13.38
CA LYS A 8 4.07 16.26 14.43
C LYS A 8 3.18 15.13 13.97
N LEU A 9 2.83 14.25 14.89
CA LEU A 9 1.76 13.29 14.70
C LEU A 9 0.44 14.03 14.58
N GLY A 10 -0.37 13.70 13.56
CA GLY A 10 -1.72 14.21 13.37
C GLY A 10 -2.74 13.16 13.82
N GLU A 11 -3.86 13.61 14.36
CA GLU A 11 -4.97 12.76 14.77
C GLU A 11 -6.24 13.07 13.99
N VAL A 12 -6.95 12.03 13.57
CA VAL A 12 -8.19 12.14 12.79
C VAL A 12 -9.27 12.84 13.62
N HIS A 13 -9.37 12.53 14.92
CA HIS A 13 -10.37 13.12 15.81
C HIS A 13 -10.14 14.60 16.10
N GLU A 14 -8.93 15.08 15.96
CA GLU A 14 -8.56 16.49 16.11
C GLU A 14 -8.58 17.25 14.80
N GLY A 15 -8.87 16.57 13.67
CA GLY A 15 -8.81 17.15 12.33
C GLY A 15 -7.40 17.57 11.90
N THR A 16 -6.37 17.00 12.55
CA THR A 16 -4.95 17.31 12.30
C THR A 16 -4.27 16.26 11.42
N ALA A 17 -5.01 15.21 11.00
CA ALA A 17 -4.50 14.19 10.10
C ALA A 17 -4.06 14.81 8.77
N THR A 18 -2.81 14.55 8.39
CA THR A 18 -2.13 15.24 7.28
C THR A 18 -2.74 14.89 5.92
N MET A 19 -3.31 13.68 5.75
CA MET A 19 -3.91 13.22 4.50
C MET A 19 -5.36 13.70 4.34
N ASP A 20 -6.07 14.04 5.42
CA ASP A 20 -7.42 14.60 5.40
C ASP A 20 -7.34 16.13 5.20
N TRP A 21 -7.26 16.57 3.96
CA TRP A 21 -7.06 17.98 3.63
C TRP A 21 -8.37 18.76 3.40
N MET A 22 -9.48 18.07 3.14
CA MET A 22 -10.79 18.72 2.98
C MET A 22 -11.41 19.06 4.34
N ILE A 23 -12.11 20.20 4.40
CA ILE A 23 -12.82 20.64 5.61
C ILE A 23 -13.83 19.57 6.05
N GLN A 24 -14.57 18.97 5.09
CA GLN A 24 -15.57 17.94 5.35
C GLN A 24 -14.96 16.65 5.90
N GLU A 25 -13.75 16.27 5.48
CA GLU A 25 -13.02 15.12 6.03
C GLU A 25 -12.67 15.36 7.50
N ARG A 26 -12.17 16.55 7.80
CA ARG A 26 -11.81 16.95 9.17
C ARG A 26 -13.00 17.06 10.11
N GLU A 27 -14.11 17.64 9.63
CA GLU A 27 -15.33 17.79 10.42
C GLU A 27 -16.02 16.44 10.69
N ARG A 28 -15.99 15.52 9.73
CA ARG A 28 -16.63 14.20 9.84
C ARG A 28 -15.73 13.13 10.41
N GLY A 29 -14.41 13.35 10.44
CA GLY A 29 -13.43 12.37 10.87
C GLY A 29 -13.35 11.13 9.97
N ILE A 30 -13.62 11.30 8.67
CA ILE A 30 -13.55 10.23 7.66
C ILE A 30 -12.88 10.76 6.39
N THR A 31 -12.05 9.94 5.76
CA THR A 31 -11.49 10.21 4.45
C THR A 31 -12.58 10.11 3.37
N ILE A 32 -12.71 11.12 2.51
CA ILE A 32 -13.69 11.19 1.42
C ILE A 32 -12.99 10.96 0.07
N THR A 33 -11.85 11.60 -0.14
CA THR A 33 -11.07 11.49 -1.38
C THR A 33 -9.73 10.85 -1.11
N SER A 34 -9.26 10.02 -2.04
CA SER A 34 -7.91 9.46 -1.92
C SER A 34 -6.85 10.56 -1.92
N ALA A 35 -5.87 10.45 -1.06
CA ALA A 35 -4.72 11.36 -1.01
C ALA A 35 -3.44 10.60 -1.31
N ALA A 36 -2.50 11.23 -2.01
CA ALA A 36 -1.23 10.63 -2.34
C ALA A 36 -0.08 11.40 -1.69
N THR A 37 0.84 10.69 -1.11
CA THR A 37 2.07 11.25 -0.52
C THR A 37 3.25 10.33 -0.79
N THR A 38 4.45 10.88 -0.66
CA THR A 38 5.69 10.13 -0.78
C THR A 38 6.48 10.24 0.50
N CYS A 39 7.02 9.13 0.97
CA CYS A 39 7.94 9.08 2.10
C CYS A 39 9.12 8.15 1.77
N GLU A 40 10.13 8.17 2.62
CA GLU A 40 11.28 7.28 2.54
C GLU A 40 11.32 6.39 3.78
N TRP A 41 11.53 5.08 3.60
CA TRP A 41 11.72 4.14 4.69
C TRP A 41 12.81 3.14 4.32
N GLN A 42 13.80 2.96 5.19
CA GLN A 42 14.96 2.08 4.95
C GLN A 42 15.64 2.30 3.58
N GLY A 43 15.81 3.57 3.17
CA GLY A 43 16.41 3.93 1.88
C GLY A 43 15.54 3.57 0.65
N ARG A 44 14.25 3.28 0.85
CA ARG A 44 13.29 3.03 -0.22
C ARG A 44 12.24 4.14 -0.26
N GLN A 45 11.97 4.62 -1.45
CA GLN A 45 10.84 5.55 -1.67
C GLN A 45 9.53 4.78 -1.67
N VAL A 46 8.60 5.20 -0.82
CA VAL A 46 7.24 4.64 -0.73
C VAL A 46 6.25 5.71 -1.17
N ASN A 47 5.53 5.45 -2.25
CA ASN A 47 4.40 6.26 -2.67
C ASN A 47 3.14 5.69 -2.03
N LEU A 48 2.58 6.42 -1.10
CA LEU A 48 1.41 6.01 -0.33
C LEU A 48 0.16 6.68 -0.89
N ILE A 49 -0.87 5.89 -1.15
CA ILE A 49 -2.21 6.38 -1.48
C ILE A 49 -3.12 5.99 -0.33
N ASP A 50 -3.60 6.97 0.41
CA ASP A 50 -4.65 6.79 1.40
C ASP A 50 -6.01 6.78 0.72
N THR A 51 -6.84 5.77 1.02
CA THR A 51 -8.13 5.56 0.36
C THR A 51 -9.26 5.57 1.38
N PRO A 52 -10.43 6.17 1.03
CA PRO A 52 -11.58 6.15 1.91
C PRO A 52 -12.07 4.73 2.18
N GLY A 53 -12.45 4.47 3.44
CA GLY A 53 -13.01 3.17 3.86
C GLY A 53 -14.55 3.08 3.72
N HIS A 54 -15.24 4.15 3.33
CA HIS A 54 -16.71 4.18 3.28
C HIS A 54 -17.25 3.69 1.93
N VAL A 55 -18.37 2.94 1.95
CA VAL A 55 -18.97 2.34 0.74
C VAL A 55 -19.34 3.35 -0.34
N ASP A 56 -19.71 4.57 0.04
CA ASP A 56 -20.09 5.62 -0.92
C ASP A 56 -18.92 6.08 -1.79
N PHE A 57 -17.67 5.76 -1.40
CA PHE A 57 -16.45 6.19 -2.06
C PHE A 57 -15.69 5.05 -2.75
N THR A 58 -16.34 3.93 -3.05
CA THR A 58 -15.72 2.75 -3.68
C THR A 58 -15.05 3.06 -5.02
N VAL A 59 -15.52 4.06 -5.76
CA VAL A 59 -14.91 4.53 -7.01
C VAL A 59 -13.50 5.10 -6.78
N GLU A 60 -13.25 5.78 -5.65
CA GLU A 60 -11.92 6.27 -5.30
C GLU A 60 -10.96 5.11 -4.99
N VAL A 61 -11.47 4.05 -4.34
CA VAL A 61 -10.71 2.82 -4.08
C VAL A 61 -10.37 2.11 -5.40
N GLU A 62 -11.32 1.96 -6.32
CA GLU A 62 -11.13 1.34 -7.63
C GLU A 62 -10.04 2.05 -8.45
N ARG A 63 -10.09 3.38 -8.49
CA ARG A 63 -9.06 4.22 -9.15
C ARG A 63 -7.67 3.99 -8.56
N SER A 64 -7.60 3.90 -7.25
CA SER A 64 -6.34 3.68 -6.54
C SER A 64 -5.78 2.29 -6.81
N LEU A 65 -6.61 1.24 -6.71
CA LEU A 65 -6.20 -0.15 -6.94
C LEU A 65 -5.57 -0.38 -8.32
N ARG A 66 -6.00 0.37 -9.33
CA ARG A 66 -5.46 0.26 -10.71
C ARG A 66 -3.99 0.68 -10.81
N VAL A 67 -3.51 1.50 -9.89
CA VAL A 67 -2.15 2.06 -9.92
C VAL A 67 -1.27 1.60 -8.75
N LEU A 68 -1.77 0.71 -7.90
CA LEU A 68 -1.02 0.17 -6.77
C LEU A 68 -0.16 -1.03 -7.20
N ASP A 69 1.04 -1.13 -6.63
CA ASP A 69 1.87 -2.34 -6.68
C ASP A 69 1.53 -3.29 -5.52
N GLY A 70 1.13 -2.76 -4.39
CA GLY A 70 0.72 -3.52 -3.21
C GLY A 70 -0.20 -2.72 -2.31
N ALA A 71 -0.83 -3.36 -1.34
CA ALA A 71 -1.77 -2.70 -0.42
C ALA A 71 -1.61 -3.16 1.02
N VAL A 72 -2.01 -2.30 1.96
CA VAL A 72 -2.19 -2.64 3.37
C VAL A 72 -3.67 -2.61 3.68
N GLY A 73 -4.24 -3.77 3.99
CA GLY A 73 -5.62 -3.89 4.47
C GLY A 73 -5.66 -3.67 5.98
N VAL A 74 -6.33 -2.61 6.44
CA VAL A 74 -6.43 -2.29 7.87
C VAL A 74 -7.75 -2.79 8.43
N PHE A 75 -7.69 -3.68 9.43
CA PHE A 75 -8.83 -4.26 10.11
C PHE A 75 -8.91 -3.77 11.55
N CYS A 76 -10.12 -3.59 12.07
CA CYS A 76 -10.34 -3.25 13.48
C CYS A 76 -10.28 -4.53 14.33
N ALA A 77 -9.47 -4.55 15.39
CA ALA A 77 -9.36 -5.69 16.30
C ALA A 77 -10.69 -6.06 17.00
N VAL A 78 -11.62 -5.08 17.12
CA VAL A 78 -12.95 -5.30 17.69
C VAL A 78 -14.00 -5.59 16.61
N GLY A 79 -13.99 -4.82 15.50
CA GLY A 79 -14.97 -4.95 14.42
C GLY A 79 -14.72 -6.10 13.46
N GLY A 80 -13.48 -6.59 13.37
CA GLY A 80 -13.10 -7.67 12.44
C GLY A 80 -13.29 -7.33 10.97
N VAL A 81 -13.66 -8.32 10.19
CA VAL A 81 -13.98 -8.19 8.76
C VAL A 81 -15.41 -7.65 8.60
N GLN A 82 -15.53 -6.48 8.00
CA GLN A 82 -16.82 -5.82 7.74
C GLN A 82 -17.18 -5.91 6.25
N PRO A 83 -18.45 -5.64 5.85
CA PRO A 83 -18.87 -5.69 4.44
C PRO A 83 -18.03 -4.84 3.51
N GLN A 84 -17.56 -3.66 3.97
CA GLN A 84 -16.65 -2.81 3.22
C GLN A 84 -15.30 -3.51 2.96
N SER A 85 -14.78 -4.19 3.98
CA SER A 85 -13.53 -4.95 3.86
C SER A 85 -13.65 -6.03 2.77
N GLU A 86 -14.78 -6.75 2.73
CA GLU A 86 -15.04 -7.78 1.71
C GLU A 86 -15.10 -7.18 0.30
N THR A 87 -15.74 -6.01 0.16
CA THR A 87 -15.87 -5.35 -1.14
C THR A 87 -14.51 -4.91 -1.67
N VAL A 88 -13.72 -4.18 -0.86
CA VAL A 88 -12.38 -3.72 -1.24
C VAL A 88 -11.43 -4.90 -1.47
N TRP A 89 -11.56 -5.96 -0.68
CA TRP A 89 -10.74 -7.15 -0.85
C TRP A 89 -11.02 -7.87 -2.17
N ARG A 90 -12.30 -7.99 -2.57
CA ARG A 90 -12.68 -8.54 -3.89
C ARG A 90 -12.16 -7.70 -5.05
N GLN A 91 -12.23 -6.36 -4.92
CA GLN A 91 -11.66 -5.45 -5.91
C GLN A 91 -10.13 -5.65 -6.02
N ALA A 92 -9.42 -5.73 -4.89
CA ALA A 92 -7.98 -5.98 -4.89
C ALA A 92 -7.63 -7.37 -5.48
N ASN A 93 -8.47 -8.40 -5.31
CA ASN A 93 -8.32 -9.70 -5.97
C ASN A 93 -8.44 -9.58 -7.51
N ARG A 94 -9.41 -8.78 -7.98
CA ARG A 94 -9.61 -8.53 -9.42
C ARG A 94 -8.38 -7.92 -10.09
N TYR A 95 -7.70 -7.02 -9.37
CA TYR A 95 -6.47 -6.36 -9.85
C TYR A 95 -5.19 -7.12 -9.47
N HIS A 96 -5.31 -8.29 -8.85
CA HIS A 96 -4.17 -9.10 -8.39
C HIS A 96 -3.17 -8.34 -7.52
N VAL A 97 -3.66 -7.39 -6.71
CA VAL A 97 -2.81 -6.56 -5.83
C VAL A 97 -2.34 -7.36 -4.62
N PRO A 98 -1.03 -7.60 -4.43
CA PRO A 98 -0.47 -8.22 -3.23
C PRO A 98 -0.76 -7.41 -1.97
N ARG A 99 -0.94 -8.08 -0.84
CA ARG A 99 -1.42 -7.41 0.39
C ARG A 99 -0.74 -7.86 1.64
N ILE A 100 -0.70 -6.93 2.59
CA ILE A 100 -0.44 -7.16 4.01
C ILE A 100 -1.72 -6.81 4.77
N ALA A 101 -2.07 -7.56 5.79
CA ALA A 101 -3.15 -7.23 6.71
C ALA A 101 -2.58 -6.62 8.01
N PHE A 102 -3.20 -5.55 8.49
CA PHE A 102 -2.85 -4.93 9.76
C PHE A 102 -4.07 -4.87 10.68
N VAL A 103 -4.01 -5.59 11.79
CA VAL A 103 -5.07 -5.58 12.81
C VAL A 103 -4.80 -4.42 13.77
N ASN A 104 -5.54 -3.33 13.56
CA ASN A 104 -5.40 -2.07 14.28
C ASN A 104 -6.36 -1.98 15.47
N LYS A 105 -6.11 -1.04 16.35
CA LYS A 105 -6.92 -0.77 17.55
C LYS A 105 -6.88 -1.92 18.57
N MET A 106 -5.71 -2.54 18.73
CA MET A 106 -5.48 -3.59 19.72
C MET A 106 -5.65 -3.12 21.16
N ASP A 107 -5.63 -1.81 21.40
CA ASP A 107 -5.87 -1.14 22.68
C ASP A 107 -7.34 -1.01 23.06
N ARG A 108 -8.29 -1.32 22.18
CA ARG A 108 -9.72 -1.18 22.47
C ARG A 108 -10.26 -2.39 23.24
N MET A 109 -11.20 -2.14 24.14
CA MET A 109 -11.92 -3.19 24.86
C MET A 109 -12.60 -4.14 23.87
N GLY A 110 -12.39 -5.45 24.04
CA GLY A 110 -12.89 -6.51 23.14
C GLY A 110 -12.01 -6.74 21.91
N ALA A 111 -10.80 -6.20 21.87
CA ALA A 111 -9.82 -6.51 20.81
C ALA A 111 -9.44 -7.99 20.84
N ASP A 112 -9.55 -8.68 19.70
CA ASP A 112 -9.23 -10.09 19.52
C ASP A 112 -8.54 -10.31 18.18
N PHE A 113 -7.23 -10.45 18.21
CA PHE A 113 -6.39 -10.67 17.04
C PHE A 113 -6.68 -12.02 16.36
N GLY A 114 -6.79 -13.08 17.16
CA GLY A 114 -7.00 -14.44 16.65
C GLY A 114 -8.33 -14.57 15.90
N ARG A 115 -9.40 -14.01 16.45
CA ARG A 115 -10.71 -13.97 15.80
C ARG A 115 -10.65 -13.22 14.46
N VAL A 116 -9.99 -12.05 14.41
CA VAL A 116 -9.88 -11.28 13.17
C VAL A 116 -9.08 -12.03 12.12
N VAL A 117 -7.99 -12.70 12.47
CA VAL A 117 -7.23 -13.56 11.55
C VAL A 117 -8.11 -14.70 11.02
N GLY A 118 -8.90 -15.35 11.88
CA GLY A 118 -9.87 -16.37 11.49
C GLY A 118 -10.90 -15.81 10.49
N GLU A 119 -11.49 -14.65 10.76
CA GLU A 119 -12.41 -13.99 9.84
C GLU A 119 -11.79 -13.65 8.48
N ILE A 120 -10.53 -13.21 8.43
CA ILE A 120 -9.81 -12.96 7.18
C ILE A 120 -9.66 -14.27 6.39
N ARG A 121 -9.33 -15.36 7.04
CA ARG A 121 -9.21 -16.69 6.39
C ARG A 121 -10.54 -17.17 5.83
N GLU A 122 -11.60 -17.14 6.63
CA GLU A 122 -12.90 -17.67 6.28
C GLU A 122 -13.68 -16.80 5.32
N ARG A 123 -13.86 -15.51 5.65
CA ARG A 123 -14.73 -14.59 4.90
C ARG A 123 -14.05 -14.02 3.66
N LEU A 124 -12.73 -13.77 3.73
CA LEU A 124 -11.96 -13.23 2.59
C LEU A 124 -11.28 -14.33 1.77
N ARG A 125 -11.36 -15.60 2.22
CA ARG A 125 -10.75 -16.77 1.58
C ARG A 125 -9.27 -16.56 1.29
N SER A 126 -8.56 -16.00 2.27
CA SER A 126 -7.15 -15.63 2.13
C SER A 126 -6.28 -16.49 3.03
N ASN A 127 -5.09 -16.89 2.53
CA ASN A 127 -4.08 -17.51 3.36
C ASN A 127 -3.41 -16.44 4.25
N ALA A 128 -4.12 -16.02 5.31
CA ALA A 128 -3.67 -15.03 6.27
C ALA A 128 -2.75 -15.68 7.29
N VAL A 129 -1.48 -15.27 7.33
CA VAL A 129 -0.44 -15.83 8.17
C VAL A 129 0.05 -14.78 9.15
N PRO A 130 -0.18 -14.95 10.47
CA PRO A 130 0.38 -14.07 11.49
C PRO A 130 1.91 -14.12 11.46
N LEU A 131 2.53 -12.95 11.35
CA LEU A 131 3.98 -12.78 11.55
C LEU A 131 4.28 -12.29 12.96
N GLN A 132 3.25 -11.95 13.72
CA GLN A 132 3.35 -11.46 15.07
C GLN A 132 2.31 -12.11 15.98
N LEU A 133 2.69 -12.27 17.26
CA LEU A 133 1.77 -12.65 18.33
C LEU A 133 1.60 -11.43 19.25
N PRO A 134 0.38 -10.89 19.47
CA PRO A 134 0.19 -9.74 20.34
C PRO A 134 0.52 -10.06 21.79
N MET A 135 1.14 -9.12 22.49
CA MET A 135 1.36 -9.16 23.93
C MET A 135 0.28 -8.33 24.62
N GLY A 136 -0.70 -9.01 25.19
CA GLY A 136 -1.90 -8.39 25.76
C GLY A 136 -2.92 -7.96 24.72
N ALA A 137 -4.03 -7.43 25.19
CA ALA A 137 -5.12 -6.87 24.41
C ALA A 137 -5.82 -5.79 25.26
N SER A 138 -6.56 -4.89 24.62
CA SER A 138 -7.23 -3.77 25.31
C SER A 138 -6.22 -2.91 26.08
N GLU A 139 -6.50 -2.58 27.30
CA GLU A 139 -5.62 -1.74 28.15
C GLU A 139 -4.25 -2.38 28.43
N THR A 140 -4.15 -3.71 28.31
CA THR A 140 -2.91 -4.46 28.54
C THR A 140 -2.06 -4.64 27.28
N PHE A 141 -2.44 -4.07 26.15
CA PHE A 141 -1.66 -4.18 24.91
C PHE A 141 -0.35 -3.40 25.02
N GLU A 142 0.77 -4.11 25.10
CA GLU A 142 2.11 -3.54 25.22
C GLU A 142 2.89 -3.52 23.91
N GLY A 143 2.63 -4.49 23.03
CA GLY A 143 3.37 -4.68 21.80
C GLY A 143 3.09 -6.04 21.18
N ALA A 144 4.07 -6.59 20.47
CA ALA A 144 3.93 -7.89 19.82
C ALA A 144 5.25 -8.68 19.83
N ILE A 145 5.16 -9.98 19.78
CA ILE A 145 6.29 -10.89 19.53
C ILE A 145 6.46 -11.02 18.03
N ASP A 146 7.64 -10.73 17.52
CA ASP A 146 8.04 -11.07 16.16
C ASP A 146 8.32 -12.58 16.07
N LEU A 147 7.53 -13.30 15.28
CA LEU A 147 7.63 -14.76 15.15
C LEU A 147 8.79 -15.19 14.25
N ILE A 148 9.38 -14.28 13.48
CA ILE A 148 10.55 -14.58 12.64
C ILE A 148 11.81 -14.45 13.47
N ALA A 149 12.02 -13.30 14.13
CA ALA A 149 13.18 -13.04 14.96
C ALA A 149 13.08 -13.66 16.37
N MET A 150 11.89 -14.11 16.79
CA MET A 150 11.61 -14.60 18.15
C MET A 150 12.02 -13.62 19.23
N LYS A 151 11.57 -12.39 19.10
CA LYS A 151 11.80 -11.29 20.03
C LYS A 151 10.50 -10.58 20.36
N ALA A 152 10.38 -10.15 21.60
CA ALA A 152 9.30 -9.25 22.03
C ALA A 152 9.65 -7.82 21.65
N VAL A 153 8.72 -7.10 21.01
CA VAL A 153 8.85 -5.70 20.63
C VAL A 153 7.82 -4.88 21.41
N THR A 154 8.31 -3.99 22.26
CA THR A 154 7.50 -3.10 23.10
C THR A 154 7.77 -1.63 22.77
N TYR A 155 6.91 -0.75 23.23
CA TYR A 155 6.94 0.69 22.96
C TYR A 155 6.88 1.48 24.25
N LYS A 156 7.71 2.50 24.38
CA LYS A 156 7.69 3.41 25.50
C LYS A 156 6.62 4.48 25.31
N ALA A 157 5.97 4.89 26.39
CA ALA A 157 4.94 5.92 26.32
C ALA A 157 5.52 7.34 26.19
N ASP A 158 6.74 7.55 26.68
CA ASP A 158 7.42 8.84 26.77
C ASP A 158 8.07 9.32 25.46
N ASP A 159 8.29 8.41 24.50
CA ASP A 159 8.92 8.72 23.21
C ASP A 159 7.96 8.61 22.00
N LEU A 160 6.66 8.62 22.25
CA LEU A 160 5.63 8.45 21.19
C LEU A 160 5.84 7.20 20.33
N GLY A 161 6.47 6.14 20.88
CA GLY A 161 6.78 4.90 20.19
C GLY A 161 7.87 5.04 19.11
N GLU A 162 8.69 6.09 19.17
CA GLU A 162 9.73 6.35 18.16
C GLU A 162 10.83 5.29 18.17
N HIS A 163 11.14 4.73 19.35
CA HIS A 163 12.18 3.74 19.53
C HIS A 163 11.59 2.42 20.06
N PRO A 164 11.14 1.50 19.18
CA PRO A 164 10.73 0.17 19.59
C PRO A 164 11.85 -0.56 20.32
N VAL A 165 11.54 -1.21 21.43
CA VAL A 165 12.52 -1.96 22.22
C VAL A 165 12.34 -3.45 21.99
N ALA A 166 13.36 -4.08 21.42
CA ALA A 166 13.40 -5.54 21.28
C ALA A 166 13.98 -6.17 22.57
N SER A 167 13.34 -7.22 23.07
CA SER A 167 13.74 -7.96 24.26
C SER A 167 13.47 -9.45 24.10
N GLU A 168 13.90 -10.25 25.08
CA GLU A 168 13.53 -11.66 25.16
C GLU A 168 12.02 -11.82 25.38
N ILE A 169 11.47 -12.91 24.85
CA ILE A 169 10.05 -13.23 25.01
C ILE A 169 9.77 -13.53 26.49
N PRO A 170 8.74 -12.93 27.10
CA PRO A 170 8.34 -13.28 28.46
C PRO A 170 8.07 -14.78 28.60
N ALA A 171 8.56 -15.41 29.68
CA ALA A 171 8.47 -16.85 29.89
C ALA A 171 7.03 -17.39 29.75
N GLY A 172 6.03 -16.66 30.21
CA GLY A 172 4.62 -17.06 30.09
C GLY A 172 4.04 -17.00 28.68
N LEU A 173 4.76 -16.43 27.71
CA LEU A 173 4.33 -16.35 26.31
C LEU A 173 5.21 -17.19 25.37
N LEU A 174 6.28 -17.78 25.87
CA LEU A 174 7.26 -18.50 25.05
C LEU A 174 6.63 -19.71 24.33
N ASP A 175 5.88 -20.54 25.03
CA ASP A 175 5.23 -21.73 24.46
C ASP A 175 4.22 -21.34 23.37
N ALA A 176 3.42 -20.30 23.62
CA ALA A 176 2.49 -19.77 22.63
C ALA A 176 3.21 -19.19 21.40
N ALA A 177 4.33 -18.51 21.60
CA ALA A 177 5.15 -17.98 20.52
C ALA A 177 5.80 -19.08 19.67
N LEU A 178 6.30 -20.13 20.31
CA LEU A 178 6.85 -21.31 19.61
C LEU A 178 5.78 -22.02 18.76
N ALA A 179 4.60 -22.25 19.32
CA ALA A 179 3.49 -22.85 18.58
C ALA A 179 3.02 -21.97 17.41
N ALA A 180 2.94 -20.65 17.61
CA ALA A 180 2.58 -19.71 16.56
C ALA A 180 3.65 -19.62 15.46
N ARG A 181 4.94 -19.69 15.84
CA ARG A 181 6.05 -19.75 14.87
C ARG A 181 5.98 -21.01 14.01
N GLU A 182 5.74 -22.16 14.62
CA GLU A 182 5.64 -23.43 13.88
C GLU A 182 4.49 -23.37 12.87
N ALA A 183 3.31 -22.92 13.27
CA ALA A 183 2.18 -22.73 12.36
C ALA A 183 2.47 -21.72 11.24
N MET A 184 3.25 -20.66 11.51
CA MET A 184 3.71 -19.71 10.50
C MET A 184 4.65 -20.40 9.51
N ILE A 185 5.63 -21.16 9.98
CA ILE A 185 6.61 -21.90 9.15
C ILE A 185 5.89 -22.89 8.23
N GLU A 186 4.97 -23.69 8.74
CA GLU A 186 4.15 -24.61 7.95
C GLU A 186 3.40 -23.87 6.82
N ALA A 187 2.72 -22.78 7.15
CA ALA A 187 1.97 -22.00 6.17
C ALA A 187 2.87 -21.33 5.10
N VAL A 188 4.09 -20.94 5.47
CA VAL A 188 5.09 -20.40 4.53
C VAL A 188 5.63 -21.52 3.64
N ALA A 189 5.92 -22.68 4.20
CA ALA A 189 6.39 -23.88 3.47
C ALA A 189 5.35 -24.37 2.43
N GLU A 190 4.07 -24.30 2.76
CA GLU A 190 2.99 -24.61 1.81
C GLU A 190 2.87 -23.59 0.66
N ALA A 191 3.23 -22.35 0.92
CA ALA A 191 3.08 -21.25 -0.03
C ALA A 191 4.29 -21.04 -0.96
N ASP A 192 5.48 -21.50 -0.56
CA ASP A 192 6.75 -21.26 -1.27
C ASP A 192 7.55 -22.57 -1.40
N GLU A 193 7.94 -22.90 -2.63
CA GLU A 193 8.60 -24.15 -2.99
C GLU A 193 9.95 -24.31 -2.26
N ALA A 194 10.80 -23.29 -2.22
CA ALA A 194 12.10 -23.39 -1.57
C ALA A 194 12.00 -23.56 -0.05
N ALA A 195 11.02 -22.89 0.58
CA ALA A 195 10.75 -23.09 2.00
C ALA A 195 10.14 -24.49 2.26
N GLY A 196 9.28 -24.98 1.35
CA GLY A 196 8.71 -26.31 1.41
C GLY A 196 9.75 -27.42 1.32
N ASP A 197 10.68 -27.33 0.40
CA ASP A 197 11.79 -28.29 0.24
C ASP A 197 12.68 -28.34 1.48
N ALA A 198 13.06 -27.17 2.02
CA ALA A 198 13.85 -27.09 3.26
C ALA A 198 13.09 -27.69 4.46
N TYR A 199 11.80 -27.37 4.61
CA TYR A 199 10.95 -27.91 5.68
C TYR A 199 10.83 -29.44 5.63
N LEU A 200 10.57 -29.99 4.44
CA LEU A 200 10.45 -31.44 4.23
C LEU A 200 11.79 -32.17 4.41
N SER A 201 12.90 -31.53 4.12
CA SER A 201 14.24 -32.07 4.34
C SER A 201 14.71 -31.99 5.81
N GLY A 202 13.92 -31.34 6.68
CA GLY A 202 14.29 -31.12 8.07
C GLY A 202 15.40 -30.07 8.25
N GLU A 203 15.65 -29.24 7.22
CA GLU A 203 16.58 -28.13 7.31
C GLU A 203 15.96 -26.96 8.06
N PRO A 204 16.72 -26.26 8.94
CA PRO A 204 16.20 -25.09 9.64
C PRO A 204 15.91 -23.95 8.67
N LEU A 205 14.72 -23.39 8.73
CA LEU A 205 14.39 -22.17 8.01
C LEU A 205 14.91 -20.96 8.82
N ASP A 206 16.03 -20.41 8.40
CA ASP A 206 16.58 -19.20 9.00
C ASP A 206 15.76 -17.94 8.66
N GLU A 207 16.07 -16.81 9.32
CA GLU A 207 15.34 -15.57 9.10
C GLU A 207 15.42 -15.09 7.64
N ALA A 208 16.57 -15.26 6.97
CA ALA A 208 16.76 -14.81 5.61
C ALA A 208 15.92 -15.61 4.62
N LEU A 209 15.87 -16.92 4.77
CA LEU A 209 15.04 -17.82 3.95
C LEU A 209 13.55 -17.53 4.21
N LEU A 210 13.13 -17.38 5.47
CA LEU A 210 11.75 -17.05 5.82
C LEU A 210 11.31 -15.71 5.19
N HIS A 211 12.13 -14.66 5.31
CA HIS A 211 11.81 -13.37 4.70
C HIS A 211 11.71 -13.46 3.17
N ALA A 212 12.60 -14.18 2.53
CA ALA A 212 12.59 -14.37 1.07
C ALA A 212 11.36 -15.18 0.62
N ALA A 213 11.02 -16.25 1.33
CA ALA A 213 9.87 -17.10 1.04
C ALA A 213 8.54 -16.34 1.22
N ILE A 214 8.39 -15.61 2.34
CA ILE A 214 7.22 -14.76 2.58
C ILE A 214 7.07 -13.74 1.47
N ARG A 215 8.14 -13.05 1.06
CA ARG A 215 8.08 -12.09 -0.05
C ARG A 215 7.60 -12.74 -1.34
N ARG A 216 8.17 -13.87 -1.76
CA ARG A 216 7.75 -14.57 -2.98
C ARG A 216 6.28 -14.99 -2.91
N ALA A 217 5.85 -15.52 -1.76
CA ALA A 217 4.47 -15.92 -1.54
C ALA A 217 3.49 -14.73 -1.55
N VAL A 218 3.88 -13.57 -1.01
CA VAL A 218 3.08 -12.33 -1.05
C VAL A 218 2.98 -11.78 -2.47
N VAL A 219 4.10 -11.65 -3.17
CA VAL A 219 4.13 -11.12 -4.55
C VAL A 219 3.31 -11.99 -5.50
N SER A 220 3.30 -13.31 -5.29
CA SER A 220 2.46 -14.27 -6.04
C SER A 220 1.03 -14.40 -5.52
N ASN A 221 0.60 -13.59 -4.55
CA ASN A 221 -0.73 -13.62 -3.92
C ASN A 221 -1.10 -14.97 -3.25
N LYS A 222 -0.12 -15.78 -2.87
CA LYS A 222 -0.34 -17.07 -2.17
C LYS A 222 -0.44 -16.93 -0.66
N LEU A 223 0.06 -15.82 -0.09
CA LEU A 223 0.10 -15.58 1.34
C LEU A 223 -0.18 -14.10 1.64
N VAL A 224 -0.89 -13.84 2.74
CA VAL A 224 -1.14 -12.50 3.28
C VAL A 224 -0.54 -12.42 4.68
N PRO A 225 0.58 -11.71 4.87
CA PRO A 225 1.15 -11.48 6.21
C PRO A 225 0.18 -10.70 7.07
N VAL A 226 0.02 -11.07 8.33
CA VAL A 226 -0.81 -10.35 9.30
C VAL A 226 0.05 -9.82 10.42
N LEU A 227 -0.03 -8.51 10.63
CA LEU A 227 0.60 -7.78 11.73
C LEU A 227 -0.46 -7.14 12.61
N CYS A 228 -0.08 -6.67 13.79
CA CYS A 228 -0.99 -6.02 14.71
C CYS A 228 -0.39 -4.77 15.36
N GLY A 229 -1.28 -3.90 15.86
CA GLY A 229 -0.86 -2.70 16.57
C GLY A 229 -2.03 -1.80 16.96
N THR A 230 -1.67 -0.61 17.41
CA THR A 230 -2.61 0.49 17.67
C THR A 230 -1.98 1.79 17.17
N ALA A 231 -2.41 2.24 15.99
CA ALA A 231 -1.84 3.42 15.35
C ALA A 231 -2.05 4.68 16.19
N LEU A 232 -3.20 4.81 16.87
CA LEU A 232 -3.49 5.93 17.77
C LEU A 232 -2.54 6.01 18.96
N ARG A 233 -2.03 4.87 19.42
CA ARG A 233 -1.06 4.78 20.53
C ARG A 233 0.37 4.61 20.05
N ASN A 234 0.61 4.78 18.74
CA ASN A 234 1.92 4.71 18.11
C ASN A 234 2.65 3.36 18.29
N LYS A 235 1.92 2.25 18.43
CA LYS A 235 2.49 0.92 18.59
C LYS A 235 2.26 0.07 17.34
N GLY A 236 3.31 -0.53 16.80
CA GLY A 236 3.25 -1.45 15.66
C GLY A 236 3.38 -0.80 14.28
N VAL A 237 3.60 0.52 14.19
CA VAL A 237 3.69 1.22 12.90
C VAL A 237 5.01 0.95 12.19
N GLN A 238 6.13 0.98 12.89
CA GLN A 238 7.45 0.71 12.29
C GLN A 238 7.56 -0.72 11.75
N PRO A 239 7.19 -1.78 12.49
CA PRO A 239 7.14 -3.14 11.93
C PRO A 239 6.24 -3.27 10.70
N LEU A 240 5.15 -2.51 10.62
CA LEU A 240 4.30 -2.47 9.43
C LEU A 240 5.04 -1.83 8.25
N LEU A 241 5.74 -0.71 8.45
CA LEU A 241 6.55 -0.07 7.41
C LEU A 241 7.70 -0.98 6.95
N ASP A 242 8.34 -1.69 7.88
CA ASP A 242 9.35 -2.69 7.57
C ASP A 242 8.78 -3.82 6.71
N ALA A 243 7.58 -4.31 7.05
CA ALA A 243 6.88 -5.33 6.27
C ALA A 243 6.50 -4.84 4.87
N VAL A 244 6.07 -3.58 4.72
CA VAL A 244 5.79 -2.96 3.42
C VAL A 244 7.03 -3.00 2.52
N VAL A 245 8.18 -2.53 3.02
CA VAL A 245 9.43 -2.52 2.25
C VAL A 245 9.92 -3.94 1.97
N ARG A 246 9.73 -4.87 2.91
CA ARG A 246 10.26 -6.23 2.85
C ARG A 246 9.43 -7.16 1.97
N TYR A 247 8.10 -7.07 2.00
CA TYR A 247 7.21 -8.06 1.42
C TYR A 247 6.36 -7.57 0.26
N LEU A 248 6.00 -6.28 0.18
CA LEU A 248 5.25 -5.79 -0.96
C LEU A 248 6.15 -5.61 -2.20
N PRO A 249 5.61 -5.80 -3.41
CA PRO A 249 6.38 -5.66 -4.63
C PRO A 249 6.79 -4.21 -4.89
N SER A 250 7.93 -4.05 -5.52
CA SER A 250 8.34 -2.83 -6.21
C SER A 250 7.83 -2.84 -7.66
N PRO A 251 7.90 -1.72 -8.39
CA PRO A 251 7.57 -1.70 -9.81
C PRO A 251 8.37 -2.70 -10.68
N LEU A 252 9.49 -3.19 -10.18
CA LEU A 252 10.33 -4.18 -10.87
C LEU A 252 9.86 -5.62 -10.63
N ASP A 253 9.08 -5.87 -9.59
CA ASP A 253 8.57 -7.20 -9.23
C ASP A 253 7.20 -7.50 -9.88
N VAL A 254 6.53 -6.46 -10.38
CA VAL A 254 5.23 -6.61 -11.06
C VAL A 254 5.42 -6.84 -12.56
N PRO A 255 4.48 -7.52 -13.24
CA PRO A 255 4.54 -7.69 -14.68
C PRO A 255 4.63 -6.36 -15.42
N PRO A 256 5.29 -6.32 -16.61
CA PRO A 256 5.28 -5.15 -17.47
C PRO A 256 3.86 -4.66 -17.75
N VAL A 257 3.65 -3.34 -17.78
CA VAL A 257 2.33 -2.82 -18.14
C VAL A 257 2.03 -3.09 -19.59
N SER A 258 0.85 -3.64 -19.86
CA SER A 258 0.36 -3.91 -21.22
C SER A 258 -0.62 -2.82 -21.68
N GLY A 259 -0.70 -2.64 -23.00
CA GLY A 259 -1.64 -1.73 -23.64
C GLY A 259 -1.69 -1.97 -25.13
N LEU A 260 -2.52 -1.23 -25.83
CA LEU A 260 -2.67 -1.33 -27.28
C LEU A 260 -1.82 -0.28 -28.00
N GLU A 261 -1.00 -0.70 -28.95
CA GLU A 261 -0.37 0.25 -29.86
C GLU A 261 -1.44 0.94 -30.71
N VAL A 262 -1.44 2.27 -30.72
CA VAL A 262 -2.55 3.07 -31.27
C VAL A 262 -2.72 2.90 -32.78
N ARG A 263 -1.62 2.65 -33.51
CA ARG A 263 -1.64 2.54 -34.98
C ARG A 263 -2.03 1.16 -35.48
N THR A 264 -1.56 0.12 -34.83
CA THR A 264 -1.72 -1.28 -35.26
C THR A 264 -2.82 -2.04 -34.52
N GLY A 265 -3.18 -1.55 -33.28
CA GLY A 265 -4.06 -2.27 -32.38
C GLY A 265 -3.41 -3.50 -31.72
N ALA A 266 -2.11 -3.72 -31.95
CA ALA A 266 -1.39 -4.84 -31.35
C ALA A 266 -1.15 -4.59 -29.85
N THR A 267 -1.22 -5.66 -29.05
CA THR A 267 -0.83 -5.59 -27.64
C THR A 267 0.69 -5.39 -27.56
N VAL A 268 1.09 -4.41 -26.78
CA VAL A 268 2.50 -4.10 -26.49
C VAL A 268 2.71 -3.96 -25.00
N GLU A 269 3.90 -4.33 -24.55
CA GLU A 269 4.28 -4.23 -23.14
C GLU A 269 5.34 -3.15 -22.96
N ARG A 270 5.37 -2.57 -21.75
CA ARG A 270 6.40 -1.62 -21.30
C ARG A 270 6.93 -2.07 -19.93
N LYS A 271 8.24 -2.25 -19.86
CA LYS A 271 8.92 -2.59 -18.62
C LYS A 271 9.04 -1.34 -17.73
N ALA A 272 9.08 -1.55 -16.44
CA ALA A 272 9.35 -0.49 -15.47
C ALA A 272 10.84 -0.09 -15.55
N SER A 273 11.20 0.70 -16.55
CA SER A 273 12.54 1.20 -16.80
C SER A 273 12.49 2.64 -17.29
N ASP A 274 13.45 3.42 -16.84
CA ASP A 274 13.65 4.82 -17.23
C ASP A 274 14.07 5.00 -18.70
N ASP A 275 14.63 3.97 -19.30
CA ASP A 275 15.14 3.98 -20.69
C ASP A 275 14.06 3.55 -21.71
N GLU A 276 12.94 3.04 -21.22
CA GLU A 276 11.77 2.74 -22.06
C GLU A 276 11.06 4.03 -22.53
N PRO A 277 10.28 3.96 -23.62
CA PRO A 277 9.40 5.06 -23.99
C PRO A 277 8.40 5.39 -22.88
N LEU A 278 8.12 6.68 -22.67
CA LEU A 278 7.17 7.14 -21.67
C LEU A 278 5.81 6.47 -21.84
N SER A 279 5.28 5.91 -20.78
CA SER A 279 3.87 5.59 -20.59
C SER A 279 3.43 5.88 -19.15
N GLY A 280 2.28 6.49 -18.99
CA GLY A 280 1.69 6.83 -17.71
C GLY A 280 0.18 6.91 -17.77
N LEU A 281 -0.45 6.76 -16.63
CA LEU A 281 -1.91 6.80 -16.46
C LEU A 281 -2.31 7.93 -15.51
N ILE A 282 -3.21 8.79 -15.98
CA ILE A 282 -3.87 9.78 -15.12
C ILE A 282 -4.95 9.06 -14.31
N PHE A 283 -4.73 8.87 -13.01
CA PHE A 283 -5.68 8.12 -12.19
C PHE A 283 -6.58 9.00 -11.32
N LYS A 284 -6.20 10.26 -11.13
CA LYS A 284 -6.98 11.22 -10.35
C LYS A 284 -6.83 12.63 -10.87
N VAL A 285 -7.93 13.40 -10.82
CA VAL A 285 -7.94 14.86 -11.05
C VAL A 285 -8.48 15.54 -9.81
N ALA A 286 -7.74 16.47 -9.25
CA ALA A 286 -8.14 17.27 -8.10
C ALA A 286 -8.11 18.76 -8.45
N ALA A 287 -8.90 19.55 -7.74
CA ALA A 287 -8.82 21.02 -7.80
C ALA A 287 -7.90 21.51 -6.69
N ASP A 288 -6.96 22.37 -7.05
CA ASP A 288 -6.08 23.07 -6.11
C ASP A 288 -6.37 24.57 -6.17
N ALA A 289 -6.40 25.23 -5.02
CA ALA A 289 -6.78 26.62 -4.92
C ALA A 289 -5.82 27.58 -5.66
N TYR A 290 -4.55 27.20 -5.79
CA TYR A 290 -3.49 28.02 -6.38
C TYR A 290 -3.05 27.56 -7.76
N LEU A 291 -3.06 26.23 -7.99
CA LEU A 291 -2.57 25.62 -9.22
C LEU A 291 -3.69 25.23 -10.18
N GLY A 292 -4.94 25.39 -9.78
CA GLY A 292 -6.10 24.98 -10.55
C GLY A 292 -6.25 23.46 -10.60
N ARG A 293 -6.18 22.85 -11.78
CA ARG A 293 -6.32 21.40 -11.92
C ARG A 293 -4.99 20.70 -11.69
N LEU A 294 -4.97 19.77 -10.74
CA LEU A 294 -3.88 18.83 -10.49
C LEU A 294 -4.26 17.45 -11.05
N LEU A 295 -3.42 16.92 -11.90
CA LEU A 295 -3.59 15.63 -12.57
C LEU A 295 -2.57 14.65 -11.98
N TYR A 296 -3.02 13.72 -11.14
CA TYR A 296 -2.14 12.69 -10.57
C TYR A 296 -1.87 11.61 -11.60
N VAL A 297 -0.60 11.32 -11.80
CA VAL A 297 -0.10 10.38 -12.80
C VAL A 297 0.76 9.31 -12.16
N ARG A 298 0.53 8.05 -12.52
CA ARG A 298 1.49 6.95 -12.33
C ARG A 298 2.30 6.81 -13.62
N VAL A 299 3.61 6.93 -13.52
CA VAL A 299 4.53 6.63 -14.63
C VAL A 299 4.88 5.15 -14.57
N TYR A 300 4.56 4.40 -15.62
CA TYR A 300 4.87 2.96 -15.72
C TYR A 300 6.19 2.69 -16.42
N SER A 301 6.55 3.51 -17.40
CA SER A 301 7.81 3.40 -18.12
C SER A 301 8.32 4.76 -18.57
N GLY A 302 9.61 4.88 -18.77
CA GLY A 302 10.27 6.11 -19.18
C GLY A 302 10.30 7.17 -18.09
N LYS A 303 10.57 8.41 -18.50
CA LYS A 303 10.68 9.57 -17.62
C LYS A 303 9.73 10.66 -18.08
N LEU A 304 8.92 11.14 -17.16
CA LEU A 304 8.08 12.32 -17.35
C LEU A 304 8.86 13.55 -16.88
N ARG A 305 9.18 14.49 -17.80
CA ARG A 305 10.00 15.66 -17.51
C ARG A 305 9.20 16.96 -17.67
N LYS A 306 9.53 17.93 -16.87
CA LYS A 306 9.03 19.31 -17.02
C LYS A 306 9.38 19.85 -18.40
N GLY A 307 8.43 20.49 -19.05
CA GLY A 307 8.59 21.10 -20.37
C GLY A 307 8.54 20.13 -21.55
N MET A 308 8.48 18.79 -21.34
CA MET A 308 8.37 17.86 -22.45
C MET A 308 6.96 17.85 -23.06
N ASN A 309 6.87 17.39 -24.31
CA ASN A 309 5.60 17.11 -24.97
C ASN A 309 5.16 15.68 -24.66
N ILE A 310 3.91 15.53 -24.28
CA ILE A 310 3.24 14.25 -24.06
C ILE A 310 2.11 14.09 -25.08
N TYR A 311 1.79 12.86 -25.42
CA TYR A 311 0.71 12.55 -26.34
C TYR A 311 -0.41 11.82 -25.58
N ASN A 312 -1.67 12.26 -25.80
CA ASN A 312 -2.86 11.58 -25.32
C ASN A 312 -3.47 10.77 -26.48
N PRO A 313 -3.40 9.44 -26.47
CA PRO A 313 -3.89 8.60 -27.57
C PRO A 313 -5.42 8.66 -27.74
N ARG A 314 -6.18 8.91 -26.68
CA ARG A 314 -7.64 9.02 -26.73
C ARG A 314 -8.11 10.25 -27.51
N THR A 315 -7.56 11.41 -27.17
CA THR A 315 -7.94 12.69 -27.81
C THR A 315 -7.11 13.01 -29.03
N LYS A 316 -6.05 12.25 -29.29
CA LYS A 316 -5.06 12.48 -30.35
C LYS A 316 -4.43 13.87 -30.25
N THR A 317 -4.22 14.36 -29.04
CA THR A 317 -3.67 15.69 -28.78
C THR A 317 -2.28 15.60 -28.16
N ARG A 318 -1.46 16.62 -28.49
CA ARG A 318 -0.19 16.86 -27.82
C ARG A 318 -0.41 17.92 -26.75
N GLU A 319 0.18 17.70 -25.58
CA GLU A 319 0.18 18.65 -24.51
C GLU A 319 1.61 18.83 -23.97
N ARG A 320 1.93 20.04 -23.55
CA ARG A 320 3.22 20.32 -22.92
C ARG A 320 3.08 20.24 -21.41
N VAL A 321 3.99 19.52 -20.77
CA VAL A 321 4.07 19.48 -19.31
C VAL A 321 4.50 20.84 -18.78
N GLY A 322 3.58 21.56 -18.17
CA GLY A 322 3.83 22.88 -17.61
C GLY A 322 4.63 22.78 -16.30
N ARG A 323 3.98 22.30 -15.26
CA ARG A 323 4.57 22.11 -13.94
C ARG A 323 4.46 20.64 -13.52
N LEU A 324 5.52 20.11 -12.96
CA LEU A 324 5.61 18.76 -12.45
C LEU A 324 5.85 18.80 -10.95
N ILE A 325 5.07 18.08 -10.18
CA ILE A 325 5.01 18.19 -8.73
C ILE A 325 5.16 16.80 -8.10
N ARG A 326 6.00 16.72 -7.08
CA ARG A 326 6.04 15.58 -6.16
C ARG A 326 5.29 15.95 -4.89
N MET A 327 4.39 15.08 -4.48
CA MET A 327 3.56 15.31 -3.29
C MET A 327 4.25 14.76 -2.05
N HIS A 328 4.44 15.59 -1.04
CA HIS A 328 4.96 15.21 0.27
C HIS A 328 3.98 15.66 1.34
N ALA A 329 3.05 14.78 1.68
CA ALA A 329 1.98 15.09 2.65
C ALA A 329 1.23 16.39 2.29
N ASN A 330 1.38 17.45 3.09
CA ASN A 330 0.76 18.75 2.84
C ASN A 330 1.64 19.70 2.00
N SER A 331 2.84 19.28 1.62
CA SER A 331 3.76 20.10 0.84
C SER A 331 3.84 19.64 -0.61
N GLN A 332 3.95 20.60 -1.50
CA GLN A 332 4.12 20.39 -2.93
C GLN A 332 5.52 20.85 -3.30
N THR A 333 6.34 19.97 -3.83
CA THR A 333 7.66 20.33 -4.31
C THR A 333 7.72 20.18 -5.82
N ASP A 334 8.28 21.21 -6.49
CA ASP A 334 8.53 21.14 -7.93
C ASP A 334 9.54 20.03 -8.22
N ALA A 335 9.23 19.22 -9.21
CA ALA A 335 10.09 18.17 -9.71
C ALA A 335 10.52 18.45 -11.14
N GLU A 336 11.77 18.17 -11.47
CA GLU A 336 12.27 18.24 -12.85
C GLU A 336 11.91 16.96 -13.63
N ALA A 337 11.75 15.85 -12.94
CA ALA A 337 11.35 14.58 -13.52
C ALA A 337 10.59 13.70 -12.51
N ILE A 338 9.67 12.87 -13.02
CA ILE A 338 9.08 11.71 -12.35
C ILE A 338 9.52 10.46 -13.13
N PHE A 339 10.06 9.50 -12.41
CA PHE A 339 10.68 8.31 -12.99
C PHE A 339 9.71 7.14 -13.09
N SER A 340 10.11 6.09 -13.79
CA SER A 340 9.37 4.85 -13.89
C SER A 340 9.04 4.27 -12.50
N GLY A 341 7.77 3.92 -12.29
CA GLY A 341 7.27 3.43 -10.99
C GLY A 341 6.83 4.52 -10.01
N GLU A 342 7.13 5.79 -10.25
CA GLU A 342 6.75 6.88 -9.35
C GLU A 342 5.35 7.42 -9.64
N ILE A 343 4.80 8.09 -8.63
CA ILE A 343 3.58 8.89 -8.71
C ILE A 343 3.96 10.37 -8.59
N GLY A 344 3.40 11.18 -9.49
CA GLY A 344 3.53 12.63 -9.44
C GLY A 344 2.24 13.33 -9.82
N ALA A 345 2.27 14.66 -9.83
CA ALA A 345 1.15 15.46 -10.28
C ALA A 345 1.58 16.46 -11.36
N LEU A 346 0.69 16.69 -12.32
CA LEU A 346 0.84 17.65 -13.41
C LEU A 346 -0.07 18.86 -13.15
N ALA A 347 0.43 20.06 -13.35
CA ALA A 347 -0.38 21.28 -13.39
C ALA A 347 -0.16 22.03 -14.70
N GLY A 348 -1.18 22.81 -15.11
CA GLY A 348 -1.10 23.59 -16.35
C GLY A 348 -1.29 22.76 -17.63
N VAL A 349 -1.92 21.59 -17.54
CA VAL A 349 -2.28 20.71 -18.66
C VAL A 349 -3.80 20.68 -18.78
N GLY A 350 -4.35 21.11 -19.92
CA GLY A 350 -5.77 21.47 -20.01
C GLY A 350 -6.75 20.33 -20.30
N LYS A 351 -6.41 19.37 -21.15
CA LYS A 351 -7.36 18.44 -21.79
C LYS A 351 -7.36 17.00 -21.26
N LEU A 352 -6.48 16.68 -20.29
CA LEU A 352 -6.41 15.35 -19.72
C LEU A 352 -7.50 15.14 -18.67
N THR A 353 -8.00 13.93 -18.58
CA THR A 353 -9.01 13.47 -17.61
C THR A 353 -8.58 12.19 -16.93
N THR A 354 -9.27 11.81 -15.85
CA THR A 354 -9.06 10.52 -15.17
C THR A 354 -9.25 9.36 -16.16
N GLY A 355 -8.32 8.40 -16.15
CA GLY A 355 -8.29 7.27 -17.07
C GLY A 355 -7.54 7.54 -18.38
N ASP A 356 -7.05 8.77 -18.62
CA ASP A 356 -6.25 9.05 -19.79
C ASP A 356 -4.84 8.50 -19.68
N THR A 357 -4.39 7.88 -20.76
CA THR A 357 -2.98 7.54 -20.95
C THR A 357 -2.20 8.75 -21.43
N ILE A 358 -1.02 8.95 -20.92
CA ILE A 358 0.00 9.82 -21.50
C ILE A 358 1.17 8.98 -21.98
N CYS A 359 1.68 9.25 -23.16
CA CYS A 359 2.79 8.47 -23.71
C CYS A 359 3.73 9.31 -24.59
N ALA A 360 4.86 8.71 -24.97
CA ALA A 360 5.74 9.25 -25.98
C ALA A 360 5.05 9.14 -27.35
N GLU A 361 5.08 10.23 -28.14
CA GLU A 361 4.39 10.27 -29.45
C GLU A 361 4.95 9.26 -30.46
N GLN A 362 6.25 9.00 -30.39
CA GLN A 362 6.93 8.07 -31.31
C GLN A 362 6.61 6.59 -30.99
N ALA A 363 6.14 6.30 -29.77
CA ALA A 363 5.84 4.97 -29.27
C ALA A 363 4.48 4.98 -28.56
N GLN A 364 3.42 5.25 -29.34
CA GLN A 364 2.07 5.43 -28.83
C GLN A 364 1.50 4.13 -28.25
N ILE A 365 1.04 4.20 -27.02
CA ILE A 365 0.37 3.12 -26.33
C ILE A 365 -0.89 3.66 -25.65
N ALA A 366 -1.98 2.92 -25.70
CA ALA A 366 -3.18 3.15 -24.89
C ALA A 366 -3.22 2.08 -23.80
N LEU A 367 -3.04 2.48 -22.55
CA LEU A 367 -3.19 1.59 -21.40
C LEU A 367 -4.68 1.32 -21.17
N ASP A 368 -4.97 0.17 -20.55
CA ASP A 368 -6.34 -0.17 -20.18
C ASP A 368 -6.95 0.92 -19.30
N ARG A 369 -8.18 1.26 -19.64
CA ARG A 369 -8.94 2.28 -18.89
C ARG A 369 -9.34 1.75 -17.52
N ILE A 370 -9.54 2.70 -16.61
CA ILE A 370 -10.23 2.42 -15.35
C ILE A 370 -11.70 2.18 -15.70
N GLU A 371 -12.17 0.95 -15.51
CA GLU A 371 -13.58 0.63 -15.65
C GLU A 371 -14.31 1.10 -14.39
N PHE A 372 -15.26 1.99 -14.55
CA PHE A 372 -16.12 2.39 -13.45
C PHE A 372 -17.34 1.46 -13.41
N PRO A 373 -17.77 0.97 -12.25
CA PRO A 373 -19.04 0.30 -12.12
C PRO A 373 -20.16 1.25 -12.59
N GLU A 374 -21.08 0.73 -13.39
CA GLU A 374 -22.26 1.52 -13.78
C GLU A 374 -23.01 1.95 -12.53
N PRO A 375 -23.42 3.24 -12.45
CA PRO A 375 -24.23 3.69 -11.33
C PRO A 375 -25.53 2.88 -11.28
N VAL A 376 -25.76 2.20 -10.19
CA VAL A 376 -27.07 1.57 -9.93
C VAL A 376 -28.03 2.71 -9.60
N MET A 377 -28.85 3.12 -10.57
CA MET A 377 -29.97 4.05 -10.37
C MET A 377 -31.11 3.35 -9.64
#